data_daa5a1f298003dddfda43129e6c35d7d
#
_entry.id   daa5a1f298003dddfda43129e6c35d7d
#
_cell.length_a   1.000
_cell.length_b   1.000
_cell.length_c   1.000
_cell.angle_alpha   90.00
_cell.angle_beta   90.00
_cell.angle_gamma   90.00
#
_symmetry.space_group_name_H-M   'P 1'
#
loop_
_entity.id
_entity.type
_entity.pdbx_description
1 polymer ?
#
loop_
_entity_poly.entity_id
_entity_poly.type
_entity_poly.pdbx_seq_one_letter_code
_entity_poly.pdbx_strand_id
1 'polypeptide(L)'
;MGIPDHLTCLLRNLYAGQEATVGIGHGTTDWFQIGKEVRQGCILSPCLFNFYAEYIVRNAGLEETQAGIKIAGRNINNLRYADDTTLMAESEEELKSLLMKVEEESEKVGLKLNIQKMKIMASGPITSWEIDGETVETVTNFILGGSKITADGDCSHEIKRRLLLGRKVMTNLDSIFKSKDITLPTKVRLVKAMVFPVVMYGCESWIVKKAEH
;
A
#
# COMPACT_ATOMS: atom_id res chain seq x y z
N MET A 1 0.03 20.20 12.45
CA MET A 1 0.81 19.74 11.29
C MET A 1 1.70 20.83 10.66
N GLY A 2 1.68 22.06 11.15
CA GLY A 2 2.58 23.14 10.70
C GLY A 2 2.34 23.66 9.27
N ILE A 3 1.17 23.38 8.69
CA ILE A 3 0.82 23.92 7.36
C ILE A 3 0.42 25.40 7.54
N PRO A 4 1.04 26.33 6.79
CA PRO A 4 0.71 27.73 6.85
C PRO A 4 -0.76 28.03 6.53
N ASP A 5 -1.37 29.00 7.26
CA ASP A 5 -2.79 29.32 7.13
C ASP A 5 -3.21 29.72 5.73
N HIS A 6 -2.36 30.44 4.99
CA HIS A 6 -2.66 30.83 3.61
C HIS A 6 -2.80 29.62 2.68
N LEU A 7 -1.99 28.55 2.85
CA LEU A 7 -2.11 27.31 2.08
C LEU A 7 -3.37 26.55 2.46
N THR A 8 -3.70 26.52 3.76
CA THR A 8 -4.94 25.90 4.24
C THR A 8 -6.17 26.62 3.67
N CYS A 9 -6.14 27.96 3.60
CA CYS A 9 -7.20 28.75 2.98
C CYS A 9 -7.34 28.45 1.47
N LEU A 10 -6.22 28.40 0.74
CA LEU A 10 -6.22 28.05 -0.69
C LEU A 10 -6.79 26.64 -0.93
N LEU A 11 -6.38 25.64 -0.13
CA LEU A 11 -6.92 24.29 -0.23
C LEU A 11 -8.42 24.25 0.07
N ARG A 12 -8.87 24.95 1.10
CA ARG A 12 -10.30 25.04 1.43
C ARG A 12 -11.11 25.64 0.27
N ASN A 13 -10.62 26.71 -0.35
CA ASN A 13 -11.26 27.32 -1.50
C ASN A 13 -11.25 26.41 -2.73
N LEU A 14 -10.17 25.63 -2.94
CA LEU A 14 -10.07 24.66 -4.02
C LEU A 14 -11.11 23.53 -3.91
N TYR A 15 -11.44 23.12 -2.69
CA TYR A 15 -12.38 22.04 -2.43
C TYR A 15 -13.80 22.53 -2.10
N ALA A 16 -14.02 23.82 -1.91
CA ALA A 16 -15.33 24.39 -1.64
C ALA A 16 -16.22 24.36 -2.89
N GLY A 17 -17.45 23.84 -2.73
CA GLY A 17 -18.47 23.87 -3.78
C GLY A 17 -18.11 23.04 -5.02
N GLN A 18 -17.31 21.99 -4.87
CA GLN A 18 -17.01 21.09 -5.99
C GLN A 18 -18.23 20.27 -6.38
N GLU A 19 -18.47 20.19 -7.67
CA GLU A 19 -19.52 19.38 -8.27
C GLU A 19 -18.92 18.38 -9.26
N ALA A 20 -19.57 17.26 -9.44
CA ALA A 20 -19.20 16.22 -10.39
C ALA A 20 -20.42 15.73 -11.19
N THR A 21 -20.13 15.17 -12.34
CA THR A 21 -21.07 14.42 -13.17
C THR A 21 -20.38 13.15 -13.64
N VAL A 22 -21.13 12.09 -13.84
CA VAL A 22 -20.61 10.80 -14.31
C VAL A 22 -21.07 10.56 -15.74
N GLY A 23 -20.11 10.27 -16.63
CA GLY A 23 -20.41 9.82 -18.00
C GLY A 23 -20.98 8.41 -17.99
N ILE A 24 -22.20 8.25 -18.47
CA ILE A 24 -22.86 6.97 -18.72
C ILE A 24 -23.00 6.78 -20.22
N GLY A 25 -22.98 5.54 -20.70
CA GLY A 25 -22.91 5.23 -22.15
C GLY A 25 -23.91 5.95 -23.06
N HIS A 26 -24.93 6.60 -22.53
CA HIS A 26 -25.96 7.35 -23.26
C HIS A 26 -26.13 8.81 -22.77
N GLY A 27 -25.15 9.37 -22.05
CA GLY A 27 -25.20 10.74 -21.54
C GLY A 27 -24.38 10.96 -20.27
N THR A 28 -24.74 11.98 -19.52
CA THR A 28 -24.14 12.29 -18.20
C THR A 28 -25.23 12.34 -17.15
N THR A 29 -24.90 12.04 -15.90
CA THR A 29 -25.79 12.28 -14.76
C THR A 29 -26.02 13.78 -14.56
N ASP A 30 -27.02 14.15 -13.76
CA ASP A 30 -27.12 15.49 -13.21
C ASP A 30 -25.90 15.81 -12.34
N TRP A 31 -25.58 17.09 -12.22
CA TRP A 31 -24.49 17.56 -11.36
C TRP A 31 -24.83 17.29 -9.90
N PHE A 32 -23.90 16.72 -9.15
CA PHE A 32 -24.04 16.52 -7.72
C PHE A 32 -22.84 17.10 -6.98
N GLN A 33 -23.05 17.59 -5.77
CA GLN A 33 -22.01 18.17 -4.94
C GLN A 33 -21.13 17.09 -4.31
N ILE A 34 -19.81 17.33 -4.33
CA ILE A 34 -18.83 16.52 -3.63
C ILE A 34 -18.61 17.14 -2.26
N GLY A 35 -19.15 16.52 -1.20
CA GLY A 35 -19.08 17.04 0.16
C GLY A 35 -17.83 16.66 0.94
N LYS A 36 -17.20 15.54 0.58
CA LYS A 36 -16.01 14.96 1.25
C LYS A 36 -15.15 14.29 0.20
N GLU A 37 -13.92 13.96 0.57
CA GLU A 37 -12.94 13.23 -0.24
C GLU A 37 -12.00 14.10 -1.06
N VAL A 38 -10.88 13.49 -1.48
CA VAL A 38 -9.90 14.12 -2.35
C VAL A 38 -10.22 13.78 -3.81
N ARG A 39 -10.00 14.74 -4.70
CA ARG A 39 -10.31 14.59 -6.12
C ARG A 39 -9.40 13.53 -6.77
N GLN A 40 -9.98 12.49 -7.36
CA GLN A 40 -9.23 11.49 -8.10
C GLN A 40 -8.54 12.14 -9.33
N GLY A 41 -7.25 11.81 -9.54
CA GLY A 41 -6.44 12.37 -10.62
C GLY A 41 -5.86 13.76 -10.36
N CYS A 42 -6.16 14.41 -9.23
CA CYS A 42 -5.52 15.66 -8.84
C CYS A 42 -4.11 15.38 -8.28
N ILE A 43 -3.13 16.16 -8.70
CA ILE A 43 -1.73 16.04 -8.26
C ILE A 43 -1.55 16.24 -6.74
N LEU A 44 -2.45 16.99 -6.09
CA LEU A 44 -2.42 17.24 -4.65
C LEU A 44 -3.05 16.11 -3.82
N SER A 45 -3.93 15.31 -4.42
CA SER A 45 -4.70 14.30 -3.68
C SER A 45 -3.85 13.27 -2.94
N PRO A 46 -2.76 12.72 -3.51
CA PRO A 46 -1.89 11.80 -2.76
C PRO A 46 -1.24 12.46 -1.54
N CYS A 47 -0.80 13.72 -1.68
CA CYS A 47 -0.20 14.45 -0.56
C CYS A 47 -1.22 14.73 0.55
N LEU A 48 -2.44 15.14 0.18
CA LEU A 48 -3.51 15.41 1.14
C LEU A 48 -3.94 14.14 1.87
N PHE A 49 -4.05 13.02 1.14
CA PHE A 49 -4.36 11.73 1.74
C PHE A 49 -3.25 11.28 2.72
N ASN A 50 -1.98 11.44 2.36
CA ASN A 50 -0.86 11.12 3.26
C ASN A 50 -0.87 11.99 4.51
N PHE A 51 -1.20 13.28 4.41
CA PHE A 51 -1.37 14.15 5.59
C PHE A 51 -2.51 13.69 6.48
N TYR A 52 -3.57 13.22 5.88
CA TYR A 52 -4.73 12.71 6.60
C TYR A 52 -4.41 11.40 7.35
N ALA A 53 -3.76 10.46 6.69
CA ALA A 53 -3.28 9.23 7.31
C ALA A 53 -2.27 9.51 8.43
N GLU A 54 -1.36 10.47 8.23
CA GLU A 54 -0.41 10.91 9.26
C GLU A 54 -1.10 11.52 10.48
N TYR A 55 -2.16 12.31 10.27
CA TYR A 55 -2.96 12.89 11.35
C TYR A 55 -3.59 11.80 12.21
N ILE A 56 -4.19 10.79 11.59
CA ILE A 56 -4.80 9.66 12.30
C ILE A 56 -3.76 8.93 13.16
N VAL A 57 -2.63 8.55 12.57
CA VAL A 57 -1.58 7.78 13.26
C VAL A 57 -0.97 8.54 14.43
N ARG A 58 -0.75 9.86 14.30
CA ARG A 58 -0.26 10.71 15.40
C ARG A 58 -1.27 10.82 16.53
N ASN A 59 -2.55 11.04 16.22
CA ASN A 59 -3.59 11.13 17.25
C ASN A 59 -3.87 9.78 17.91
N ALA A 60 -3.72 8.67 17.19
CA ALA A 60 -3.75 7.33 17.78
C ALA A 60 -2.54 7.05 18.69
N GLY A 61 -1.56 7.95 18.76
CA GLY A 61 -0.38 7.82 19.63
C GLY A 61 0.51 6.62 19.28
N LEU A 62 0.49 6.16 18.02
CA LEU A 62 1.26 4.97 17.62
C LEU A 62 2.77 5.18 17.75
N GLU A 63 3.25 6.41 17.58
CA GLU A 63 4.69 6.73 17.71
C GLU A 63 5.17 6.67 19.17
N GLU A 64 4.28 6.86 20.13
CA GLU A 64 4.58 6.90 21.57
C GLU A 64 4.41 5.53 22.24
N THR A 65 3.79 4.55 21.56
CA THR A 65 3.56 3.24 22.13
C THR A 65 4.82 2.40 22.12
N GLN A 66 5.01 1.57 23.16
CA GLN A 66 6.06 0.55 23.18
C GLN A 66 5.65 -0.71 22.41
N ALA A 67 4.37 -0.84 22.03
CA ALA A 67 3.88 -1.91 21.19
C ALA A 67 4.53 -1.88 19.81
N GLY A 68 4.78 -3.03 19.23
CA GLY A 68 5.44 -3.18 17.94
C GLY A 68 6.57 -4.20 17.96
N ILE A 69 7.25 -4.36 16.85
CA ILE A 69 8.41 -5.25 16.71
C ILE A 69 9.70 -4.46 16.72
N LYS A 70 10.74 -5.00 17.38
CA LYS A 70 12.05 -4.35 17.43
C LYS A 70 12.92 -4.76 16.25
N ILE A 71 13.23 -3.83 15.36
CA ILE A 71 14.13 -4.04 14.23
C ILE A 71 15.32 -3.07 14.35
N ALA A 72 16.52 -3.60 14.41
CA ALA A 72 17.76 -2.83 14.54
C ALA A 72 17.72 -1.77 15.69
N GLY A 73 17.13 -2.13 16.83
CA GLY A 73 16.99 -1.27 18.00
C GLY A 73 15.89 -0.20 17.90
N ARG A 74 15.13 -0.17 16.82
CA ARG A 74 13.96 0.70 16.64
C ARG A 74 12.69 -0.09 16.82
N ASN A 75 11.72 0.49 17.51
CA ASN A 75 10.39 -0.08 17.60
C ASN A 75 9.57 0.31 16.37
N ILE A 76 9.03 -0.68 15.64
CA ILE A 76 8.22 -0.49 14.45
C ILE A 76 6.87 -1.15 14.70
N ASN A 77 5.81 -0.38 14.72
CA ASN A 77 4.45 -0.85 14.95
C ASN A 77 3.51 -0.60 13.77
N ASN A 78 3.94 0.17 12.79
CA ASN A 78 3.18 0.38 11.56
C ASN A 78 4.08 0.59 10.34
N LEU A 79 3.60 0.15 9.17
CA LEU A 79 4.14 0.49 7.86
C LEU A 79 3.00 1.00 7.00
N ARG A 80 3.25 2.06 6.24
CA ARG A 80 2.23 2.69 5.40
C ARG A 80 2.70 2.83 3.96
N TYR A 81 1.82 2.49 3.04
CA TYR A 81 2.02 2.67 1.61
C TYR A 81 0.70 3.10 0.97
N ALA A 82 0.57 4.37 0.61
CA ALA A 82 -0.67 4.99 0.14
C ALA A 82 -1.83 4.75 1.16
N ASP A 83 -2.88 4.04 0.75
CA ASP A 83 -4.02 3.65 1.58
C ASP A 83 -3.80 2.34 2.35
N ASP A 84 -2.78 1.57 2.00
CA ASP A 84 -2.43 0.35 2.72
C ASP A 84 -1.68 0.66 4.03
N THR A 85 -2.21 0.23 5.15
CA THR A 85 -1.56 0.33 6.46
C THR A 85 -1.40 -1.07 7.04
N THR A 86 -0.18 -1.39 7.45
CA THR A 86 0.12 -2.63 8.17
C THR A 86 0.47 -2.28 9.61
N LEU A 87 -0.25 -2.83 10.57
CA LEU A 87 0.09 -2.76 11.99
C LEU A 87 0.91 -3.98 12.38
N MET A 88 1.86 -3.81 13.28
CA MET A 88 2.77 -4.88 13.74
C MET A 88 2.85 -4.85 15.26
N ALA A 89 2.82 -6.03 15.89
CA ALA A 89 2.96 -6.21 17.32
C ALA A 89 3.59 -7.58 17.62
N GLU A 90 4.12 -7.74 18.83
CA GLU A 90 4.66 -9.03 19.32
C GLU A 90 3.56 -9.94 19.87
N SER A 91 2.39 -9.40 20.25
CA SER A 91 1.25 -10.16 20.75
C SER A 91 -0.08 -9.76 20.07
N GLU A 92 -1.07 -10.63 20.21
CA GLU A 92 -2.42 -10.40 19.70
C GLU A 92 -3.11 -9.25 20.43
N GLU A 93 -2.91 -9.16 21.74
CA GLU A 93 -3.49 -8.10 22.59
C GLU A 93 -2.95 -6.72 22.22
N GLU A 94 -1.63 -6.64 21.98
CA GLU A 94 -1.00 -5.40 21.51
C GLU A 94 -1.55 -5.00 20.14
N LEU A 95 -1.68 -5.95 19.21
CA LEU A 95 -2.19 -5.68 17.87
C LEU A 95 -3.64 -5.18 17.92
N LYS A 96 -4.49 -5.79 18.77
CA LYS A 96 -5.87 -5.32 19.02
C LYS A 96 -5.89 -3.90 19.57
N SER A 97 -5.03 -3.61 20.55
CA SER A 97 -4.94 -2.27 21.13
C SER A 97 -4.52 -1.21 20.10
N LEU A 98 -3.55 -1.53 19.22
CA LEU A 98 -3.14 -0.63 18.15
C LEU A 98 -4.28 -0.39 17.16
N LEU A 99 -4.98 -1.47 16.77
CA LEU A 99 -6.08 -1.38 15.82
C LEU A 99 -7.23 -0.54 16.35
N MET A 100 -7.68 -0.77 17.59
CA MET A 100 -8.75 0.02 18.20
C MET A 100 -8.44 1.51 18.27
N LYS A 101 -7.18 1.89 18.55
CA LYS A 101 -6.76 3.30 18.54
C LYS A 101 -6.85 3.91 17.13
N VAL A 102 -6.41 3.17 16.11
CA VAL A 102 -6.49 3.64 14.72
C VAL A 102 -7.94 3.75 14.27
N GLU A 103 -8.79 2.80 14.64
CA GLU A 103 -10.22 2.80 14.34
C GLU A 103 -10.91 4.00 14.94
N GLU A 104 -10.74 4.24 16.24
CA GLU A 104 -11.33 5.39 16.97
C GLU A 104 -10.94 6.72 16.31
N GLU A 105 -9.66 6.93 16.00
CA GLU A 105 -9.19 8.16 15.37
C GLU A 105 -9.65 8.29 13.91
N SER A 106 -9.77 7.16 13.19
CA SER A 106 -10.29 7.13 11.82
C SER A 106 -11.78 7.51 11.78
N GLU A 107 -12.58 7.00 12.71
CA GLU A 107 -14.00 7.33 12.81
C GLU A 107 -14.26 8.80 13.12
N LYS A 108 -13.46 9.42 14.01
CA LYS A 108 -13.53 10.86 14.33
C LYS A 108 -13.40 11.75 13.08
N VAL A 109 -12.69 11.28 12.08
CA VAL A 109 -12.48 12.00 10.82
C VAL A 109 -13.34 11.46 9.67
N GLY A 110 -14.25 10.51 9.97
CA GLY A 110 -15.23 9.98 9.00
C GLY A 110 -14.69 8.89 8.08
N LEU A 111 -13.55 8.29 8.41
CA LEU A 111 -13.06 7.09 7.74
C LEU A 111 -13.47 5.85 8.52
N LYS A 112 -13.89 4.82 7.80
CA LYS A 112 -14.19 3.49 8.37
C LYS A 112 -13.18 2.48 7.87
N LEU A 113 -12.73 1.61 8.77
CA LEU A 113 -11.90 0.47 8.40
C LEU A 113 -12.73 -0.51 7.57
N ASN A 114 -12.11 -1.04 6.53
CA ASN A 114 -12.75 -2.07 5.70
C ASN A 114 -12.33 -3.45 6.20
N ILE A 115 -13.07 -3.99 7.18
CA ILE A 115 -12.77 -5.27 7.84
C ILE A 115 -12.70 -6.41 6.83
N GLN A 116 -13.55 -6.42 5.80
CA GLN A 116 -13.55 -7.45 4.77
C GLN A 116 -12.27 -7.49 3.92
N LYS A 117 -11.54 -6.38 3.84
CA LYS A 117 -10.23 -6.31 3.17
C LYS A 117 -9.05 -6.54 4.12
N MET A 118 -9.31 -6.52 5.42
CA MET A 118 -8.25 -6.72 6.41
C MET A 118 -7.77 -8.17 6.38
N LYS A 119 -6.47 -8.33 6.62
CA LYS A 119 -5.83 -9.63 6.70
C LYS A 119 -4.90 -9.63 7.88
N ILE A 120 -4.86 -10.75 8.59
CA ILE A 120 -3.92 -10.96 9.68
C ILE A 120 -2.94 -12.06 9.32
N MET A 121 -1.67 -11.83 9.61
CA MET A 121 -0.60 -12.80 9.44
C MET A 121 0.21 -12.91 10.72
N ALA A 122 0.48 -14.13 11.17
CA ALA A 122 1.31 -14.39 12.34
C ALA A 122 2.38 -15.42 12.01
N SER A 123 3.49 -15.36 12.73
CA SER A 123 4.57 -16.36 12.65
C SER A 123 4.26 -17.64 13.42
N GLY A 124 3.21 -17.66 14.23
CA GLY A 124 2.72 -18.79 15.02
C GLY A 124 1.25 -19.11 14.73
N PRO A 125 0.72 -20.16 15.38
CA PRO A 125 -0.71 -20.47 15.26
C PRO A 125 -1.53 -19.33 15.85
N ILE A 126 -2.47 -18.81 15.04
CA ILE A 126 -3.43 -17.81 15.43
C ILE A 126 -4.83 -18.43 15.42
N THR A 127 -5.62 -18.15 16.44
CA THR A 127 -7.04 -18.50 16.45
C THR A 127 -7.82 -17.52 15.60
N SER A 128 -9.10 -17.80 15.35
CA SER A 128 -9.97 -16.87 14.62
C SER A 128 -9.96 -15.49 15.27
N TRP A 129 -9.77 -14.46 14.46
CA TRP A 129 -9.75 -13.07 14.89
C TRP A 129 -11.05 -12.38 14.49
N GLU A 130 -11.70 -11.71 15.42
CA GLU A 130 -12.97 -11.02 15.20
C GLU A 130 -12.84 -9.56 15.58
N ILE A 131 -13.39 -8.70 14.75
CA ILE A 131 -13.52 -7.26 14.96
C ILE A 131 -14.99 -6.92 14.71
N ASP A 132 -15.66 -6.29 15.66
CA ASP A 132 -17.08 -5.91 15.58
C ASP A 132 -18.01 -7.05 15.13
N GLY A 133 -17.69 -8.31 15.51
CA GLY A 133 -18.45 -9.49 15.12
C GLY A 133 -18.18 -10.00 13.70
N GLU A 134 -17.26 -9.38 12.95
CA GLU A 134 -16.79 -9.87 11.66
C GLU A 134 -15.45 -10.59 11.81
N THR A 135 -15.33 -11.76 11.17
CA THR A 135 -14.08 -12.56 11.20
C THR A 135 -13.06 -12.00 10.22
N VAL A 136 -11.84 -11.72 10.69
CA VAL A 136 -10.73 -11.29 9.84
C VAL A 136 -10.05 -12.49 9.19
N GLU A 137 -9.75 -12.39 7.91
CA GLU A 137 -9.06 -13.45 7.15
C GLU A 137 -7.63 -13.65 7.67
N THR A 138 -7.32 -14.86 8.14
CA THR A 138 -5.95 -15.25 8.48
C THR A 138 -5.22 -15.76 7.24
N VAL A 139 -4.07 -15.17 6.93
CA VAL A 139 -3.30 -15.50 5.73
C VAL A 139 -1.85 -15.87 6.06
N THR A 140 -1.26 -16.71 5.23
CA THR A 140 0.18 -17.07 5.33
C THR A 140 1.07 -16.13 4.53
N ASN A 141 0.49 -15.30 3.71
CA ASN A 141 1.20 -14.31 2.89
C ASN A 141 0.27 -13.19 2.43
N PHE A 142 0.83 -12.02 2.18
CA PHE A 142 0.13 -10.88 1.58
C PHE A 142 1.07 -10.03 0.71
N ILE A 143 0.51 -9.09 -0.04
CA ILE A 143 1.30 -8.16 -0.85
C ILE A 143 1.25 -6.78 -0.19
N LEU A 144 2.42 -6.26 0.19
CA LEU A 144 2.58 -4.90 0.71
C LEU A 144 3.57 -4.14 -0.18
N GLY A 145 3.19 -2.93 -0.59
CA GLY A 145 4.05 -2.11 -1.46
C GLY A 145 4.46 -2.81 -2.75
N GLY A 146 3.64 -3.75 -3.24
CA GLY A 146 3.93 -4.54 -4.43
C GLY A 146 4.85 -5.75 -4.23
N SER A 147 5.36 -6.01 -3.03
CA SER A 147 6.18 -7.19 -2.69
C SER A 147 5.39 -8.21 -1.88
N LYS A 148 5.57 -9.49 -2.20
CA LYS A 148 4.93 -10.59 -1.46
C LYS A 148 5.71 -10.90 -0.19
N ILE A 149 5.05 -10.77 0.94
CA ILE A 149 5.58 -11.08 2.28
C ILE A 149 4.93 -12.39 2.76
N THR A 150 5.73 -13.26 3.37
CA THR A 150 5.29 -14.55 3.91
C THR A 150 5.53 -14.61 5.42
N ALA A 151 4.70 -15.37 6.13
CA ALA A 151 4.77 -15.53 7.59
C ALA A 151 6.09 -16.16 8.08
N ASP A 152 6.71 -16.98 7.23
CA ASP A 152 8.01 -17.65 7.51
C ASP A 152 9.22 -16.80 7.09
N GLY A 153 8.99 -15.63 6.48
CA GLY A 153 10.05 -14.74 5.98
C GLY A 153 10.80 -15.27 4.75
N ASP A 154 10.30 -16.36 4.09
CA ASP A 154 10.94 -16.91 2.89
C ASP A 154 10.60 -16.07 1.65
N CYS A 155 11.61 -15.42 1.07
CA CYS A 155 11.48 -14.60 -0.13
C CYS A 155 11.48 -15.40 -1.45
N SER A 156 11.69 -16.72 -1.43
CA SER A 156 11.71 -17.56 -2.65
C SER A 156 10.42 -17.45 -3.47
N HIS A 157 9.28 -17.29 -2.80
CA HIS A 157 8.00 -17.08 -3.47
C HIS A 157 7.92 -15.74 -4.20
N GLU A 158 8.46 -14.67 -3.61
CA GLU A 158 8.51 -13.36 -4.26
C GLU A 158 9.50 -13.38 -5.42
N ILE A 159 10.69 -13.96 -5.26
CA ILE A 159 11.67 -14.09 -6.34
C ILE A 159 11.05 -14.82 -7.54
N LYS A 160 10.40 -15.96 -7.33
CA LYS A 160 9.72 -16.70 -8.40
C LYS A 160 8.62 -15.86 -9.07
N ARG A 161 7.83 -15.13 -8.29
CA ARG A 161 6.79 -14.24 -8.81
C ARG A 161 7.39 -13.14 -9.69
N ARG A 162 8.48 -12.50 -9.27
CA ARG A 162 9.18 -11.46 -10.02
C ARG A 162 9.77 -11.99 -11.33
N LEU A 163 10.36 -13.18 -11.30
CA LEU A 163 10.87 -13.84 -12.52
C LEU A 163 9.74 -14.11 -13.51
N LEU A 164 8.55 -14.55 -13.03
CA LEU A 164 7.40 -14.76 -13.90
C LEU A 164 6.88 -13.44 -14.51
N LEU A 165 6.84 -12.36 -13.72
CA LEU A 165 6.47 -11.03 -14.23
C LEU A 165 7.49 -10.54 -15.27
N GLY A 166 8.79 -10.72 -15.03
CA GLY A 166 9.84 -10.39 -15.99
C GLY A 166 9.71 -11.18 -17.30
N ARG A 167 9.40 -12.48 -17.21
CA ARG A 167 9.09 -13.31 -18.41
C ARG A 167 7.89 -12.77 -19.18
N LYS A 168 6.82 -12.37 -18.49
CA LYS A 168 5.66 -11.77 -19.14
C LYS A 168 6.03 -10.48 -19.89
N VAL A 169 6.84 -9.61 -19.29
CA VAL A 169 7.33 -8.40 -19.98
C VAL A 169 8.17 -8.77 -21.19
N MET A 170 9.09 -9.75 -21.08
CA MET A 170 9.87 -10.24 -22.21
C MET A 170 9.00 -10.76 -23.35
N THR A 171 7.95 -11.52 -23.03
CA THR A 171 6.99 -12.02 -24.03
C THR A 171 6.25 -10.89 -24.74
N ASN A 172 5.84 -9.85 -23.99
CA ASN A 172 5.19 -8.67 -24.59
C ASN A 172 6.12 -7.90 -25.55
N LEU A 173 7.43 -8.02 -25.37
CA LEU A 173 8.47 -7.40 -26.22
C LEU A 173 9.01 -8.33 -27.30
N ASP A 174 8.45 -9.53 -27.48
CA ASP A 174 8.98 -10.58 -28.34
C ASP A 174 9.12 -10.12 -29.81
N SER A 175 8.16 -9.36 -30.33
CA SER A 175 8.24 -8.79 -31.68
C SER A 175 9.45 -7.87 -31.87
N ILE A 176 9.79 -7.08 -30.85
CA ILE A 176 10.94 -6.19 -30.85
C ILE A 176 12.25 -7.00 -30.78
N PHE A 177 12.29 -8.00 -29.91
CA PHE A 177 13.50 -8.84 -29.75
C PHE A 177 13.78 -9.72 -30.97
N LYS A 178 12.74 -10.15 -31.70
CA LYS A 178 12.87 -10.93 -32.92
C LYS A 178 13.18 -10.07 -34.16
N SER A 179 12.90 -8.78 -34.15
CA SER A 179 13.17 -7.88 -35.27
C SER A 179 14.69 -7.85 -35.59
N LYS A 180 15.02 -7.96 -36.86
CA LYS A 180 16.41 -7.82 -37.38
C LYS A 180 16.81 -6.35 -37.51
N ASP A 181 15.85 -5.44 -37.61
CA ASP A 181 16.09 -4.00 -37.80
C ASP A 181 16.53 -3.31 -36.51
N ILE A 182 16.35 -3.97 -35.37
CA ILE A 182 16.72 -3.44 -34.07
C ILE A 182 18.04 -4.02 -33.61
N THR A 183 19.01 -3.13 -33.37
CA THR A 183 20.39 -3.51 -33.02
C THR A 183 20.43 -4.17 -31.62
N LEU A 184 21.42 -5.05 -31.42
CA LEU A 184 21.63 -5.72 -30.12
C LEU A 184 21.81 -4.73 -28.95
N PRO A 185 22.58 -3.63 -29.06
CA PRO A 185 22.69 -2.62 -28.00
C PRO A 185 21.35 -2.02 -27.63
N THR A 186 20.45 -1.76 -28.59
CA THR A 186 19.11 -1.25 -28.33
C THR A 186 18.24 -2.28 -27.56
N LYS A 187 18.30 -3.55 -27.98
CA LYS A 187 17.61 -4.65 -27.27
C LYS A 187 18.08 -4.77 -25.82
N VAL A 188 19.40 -4.71 -25.59
CA VAL A 188 19.94 -4.73 -24.22
C VAL A 188 19.49 -3.53 -23.39
N ARG A 189 19.41 -2.34 -23.99
CA ARG A 189 18.90 -1.14 -23.32
C ARG A 189 17.43 -1.31 -22.93
N LEU A 190 16.61 -1.90 -23.80
CA LEU A 190 15.20 -2.20 -23.50
C LEU A 190 15.05 -3.20 -22.36
N VAL A 191 15.85 -4.26 -22.33
CA VAL A 191 15.85 -5.21 -21.20
C VAL A 191 16.18 -4.50 -19.89
N LYS A 192 17.24 -3.69 -19.89
CA LYS A 192 17.64 -2.93 -18.69
C LYS A 192 16.58 -1.93 -18.23
N ALA A 193 15.87 -1.28 -19.16
CA ALA A 193 14.87 -0.27 -18.84
C ALA A 193 13.50 -0.85 -18.45
N MET A 194 13.10 -1.98 -19.02
CA MET A 194 11.74 -2.50 -18.89
C MET A 194 11.65 -3.82 -18.10
N VAL A 195 12.63 -4.69 -18.22
CA VAL A 195 12.60 -6.01 -17.56
C VAL A 195 13.27 -5.97 -16.19
N PHE A 196 14.46 -5.39 -16.08
CA PHE A 196 15.20 -5.33 -14.83
C PHE A 196 14.43 -4.63 -13.69
N PRO A 197 13.78 -3.47 -13.89
CA PRO A 197 13.03 -2.84 -12.82
C PRO A 197 11.87 -3.71 -12.31
N VAL A 198 11.27 -4.53 -13.17
CA VAL A 198 10.20 -5.46 -12.78
C VAL A 198 10.75 -6.63 -11.98
N VAL A 199 11.86 -7.24 -12.44
CA VAL A 199 12.46 -8.40 -11.77
C VAL A 199 13.12 -8.01 -10.46
N MET A 200 13.84 -6.90 -10.42
CA MET A 200 14.64 -6.46 -9.27
C MET A 200 13.90 -5.59 -8.28
N TYR A 201 12.59 -5.37 -8.47
CA TYR A 201 11.80 -4.55 -7.54
C TYR A 201 11.76 -5.20 -6.15
N GLY A 202 12.20 -4.46 -5.11
CA GLY A 202 12.23 -4.92 -3.72
C GLY A 202 13.36 -5.93 -3.43
N CYS A 203 14.32 -6.11 -4.35
CA CYS A 203 15.40 -7.10 -4.20
C CYS A 203 16.36 -6.79 -3.04
N GLU A 204 16.37 -5.56 -2.55
CA GLU A 204 17.15 -5.13 -1.39
C GLU A 204 16.76 -5.87 -0.09
N SER A 205 15.55 -6.41 -0.04
CA SER A 205 15.04 -7.18 1.10
C SER A 205 15.21 -8.71 0.93
N TRP A 206 15.74 -9.18 -0.21
CA TRP A 206 15.82 -10.61 -0.50
C TRP A 206 17.03 -11.26 0.15
N ILE A 207 16.81 -12.39 0.81
CA ILE A 207 17.86 -13.31 1.22
C ILE A 207 17.92 -14.41 0.18
N VAL A 208 18.86 -14.29 -0.79
CA VAL A 208 19.01 -15.26 -1.87
C VAL A 208 19.70 -16.50 -1.35
N LYS A 209 19.02 -17.64 -1.40
CA LYS A 209 19.58 -18.94 -1.02
C LYS A 209 20.54 -19.43 -2.12
N LYS A 210 21.57 -20.24 -1.75
CA LYS A 210 22.59 -20.75 -2.68
C LYS A 210 22.01 -21.50 -3.90
N ALA A 211 20.80 -22.06 -3.77
CA ALA A 211 20.11 -22.76 -4.86
C ALA A 211 19.37 -21.83 -5.85
N GLU A 212 19.38 -20.53 -5.61
CA GLU A 212 18.68 -19.49 -6.41
C GLU A 212 19.64 -18.59 -7.18
N HIS A 213 20.94 -18.95 -7.18
CA HIS A 213 22.00 -18.30 -7.95
C HIS A 213 22.05 -18.74 -9.41
#